data_ff48e3029d3e435e7ff1ac30b9724af3
#
_entry.id   ff48e3029d3e435e7ff1ac30b9724af3
#
_cell.length_a   1.000
_cell.length_b   1.000
_cell.length_c   1.000
_cell.angle_alpha   90.00
_cell.angle_beta   90.00
_cell.angle_gamma   90.00
#
_symmetry.space_group_name_H-M   'P 1'
#
loop_
_entity.id
_entity.type
_entity.pdbx_description
1 polymer ?
#
loop_
_entity_poly.entity_id
_entity_poly.type
_entity_poly.pdbx_seq_one_letter_code
_entity_poly.pdbx_strand_id
1 'polypeptide(L)'
;MTLHESGEDYLEAILKLREEKGQVRSIDVAGELGVTKPSVSVAMKKLREAGHITMDENGLLSLTDQGEAVAQRIYERHRIIARLLMGLGVDETTAAQEACKIEHHISDGTFAKMKAHLQQIQDGNL
;
A
#
# COMPACT_ATOMS: atom_id res chain seq x y z
N MET A 1 16.19 -9.33 0.35
CA MET A 1 16.08 -8.22 1.31
C MET A 1 14.64 -8.04 1.75
N THR A 2 14.41 -8.03 3.05
CA THR A 2 13.07 -7.86 3.61
C THR A 2 12.72 -6.37 3.65
N LEU A 3 11.58 -6.00 3.08
CA LEU A 3 11.10 -4.63 3.18
C LEU A 3 10.48 -4.39 4.55
N HIS A 4 10.80 -3.23 5.12
CA HIS A 4 10.15 -2.76 6.34
C HIS A 4 8.77 -2.18 6.01
N GLU A 5 7.95 -2.02 7.03
CA GLU A 5 6.61 -1.46 6.91
C GLU A 5 6.59 -0.13 6.15
N SER A 6 7.54 0.76 6.43
CA SER A 6 7.61 2.05 5.74
C SER A 6 7.88 1.88 4.24
N GLY A 7 8.73 0.91 3.85
CA GLY A 7 8.99 0.63 2.44
C GLY A 7 7.73 0.16 1.72
N GLU A 8 6.96 -0.70 2.37
CA GLU A 8 5.68 -1.17 1.83
C GLU A 8 4.69 -0.02 1.69
N ASP A 9 4.61 0.87 2.68
CA ASP A 9 3.75 2.06 2.61
C ASP A 9 4.11 2.97 1.44
N TYR A 10 5.40 3.18 1.20
CA TYR A 10 5.85 3.99 0.06
C TYR A 10 5.44 3.36 -1.27
N LEU A 11 5.60 2.05 -1.42
CA LEU A 11 5.24 1.36 -2.65
C LEU A 11 3.72 1.39 -2.88
N GLU A 12 2.95 1.19 -1.83
CA GLU A 12 1.49 1.29 -1.89
C GLU A 12 1.06 2.70 -2.31
N ALA A 13 1.68 3.73 -1.73
CA ALA A 13 1.38 5.12 -2.07
C ALA A 13 1.65 5.41 -3.54
N ILE A 14 2.75 4.91 -4.08
CA ILE A 14 3.09 5.08 -5.50
C ILE A 14 2.02 4.43 -6.38
N LEU A 15 1.60 3.21 -6.06
CA LEU A 15 0.55 2.50 -6.80
C LEU A 15 -0.75 3.29 -6.79
N LYS A 16 -1.19 3.71 -5.61
CA LYS A 16 -2.42 4.44 -5.42
C LYS A 16 -2.42 5.77 -6.19
N LEU A 17 -1.32 6.51 -6.09
CA LEU A 17 -1.18 7.80 -6.79
C LEU A 17 -1.13 7.61 -8.31
N ARG A 18 -0.50 6.55 -8.78
CA ARG A 18 -0.47 6.22 -10.21
C ARG A 18 -1.89 6.01 -10.73
N GLU A 19 -2.72 5.30 -9.99
CA GLU A 19 -4.11 5.07 -10.39
C GLU A 19 -4.94 6.36 -10.39
N GLU A 20 -4.65 7.27 -9.46
CA GLU A 20 -5.38 8.55 -9.34
C GLU A 20 -4.90 9.60 -10.33
N LYS A 21 -3.58 9.72 -10.54
CA LYS A 21 -2.97 10.82 -11.29
C LYS A 21 -2.28 10.40 -12.59
N GLY A 22 -1.93 9.14 -12.72
CA GLY A 22 -1.15 8.63 -13.83
C GLY A 22 0.35 8.76 -13.64
N GLN A 23 0.85 9.95 -13.33
CA GLN A 23 2.28 10.22 -13.11
C GLN A 23 2.53 10.53 -11.64
N VAL A 24 3.62 9.98 -11.09
CA VAL A 24 3.94 10.12 -9.68
C VAL A 24 5.36 10.64 -9.50
N ARG A 25 5.50 11.67 -8.65
CA ARG A 25 6.80 12.22 -8.26
C ARG A 25 6.96 12.08 -6.74
N SER A 26 8.20 12.25 -6.27
CA SER A 26 8.50 12.17 -4.83
C SER A 26 7.64 13.13 -4.00
N ILE A 27 7.36 14.33 -4.52
CA ILE A 27 6.54 15.30 -3.80
C ILE A 27 5.10 14.81 -3.61
N ASP A 28 4.58 14.06 -4.57
CA ASP A 28 3.24 13.48 -4.45
C ASP A 28 3.19 12.44 -3.34
N VAL A 29 4.23 11.61 -3.25
CA VAL A 29 4.36 10.61 -2.20
C VAL A 29 4.48 11.26 -0.83
N ALA A 30 5.27 12.33 -0.73
CA ALA A 30 5.42 13.09 0.52
C ALA A 30 4.08 13.62 1.01
N GLY A 31 3.29 14.19 0.09
CA GLY A 31 1.96 14.71 0.41
C GLY A 31 1.00 13.62 0.85
N GLU A 32 0.99 12.49 0.15
CA GLU A 32 0.10 11.37 0.46
C GLU A 32 0.37 10.79 1.85
N LEU A 33 1.64 10.63 2.23
CA LEU A 33 2.02 10.01 3.48
C LEU A 33 2.26 11.00 4.62
N GLY A 34 2.20 12.31 4.34
CA GLY A 34 2.42 13.32 5.36
C GLY A 34 3.85 13.33 5.92
N VAL A 35 4.83 13.01 5.08
CA VAL A 35 6.23 12.97 5.48
C VAL A 35 7.00 14.10 4.82
N THR A 36 8.22 14.38 5.33
CA THR A 36 9.05 15.48 4.82
C THR A 36 9.70 15.10 3.49
N LYS A 37 10.04 16.12 2.68
CA LYS A 37 10.76 15.90 1.42
C LYS A 37 12.09 15.17 1.62
N PRO A 38 12.94 15.56 2.62
CA PRO A 38 14.18 14.81 2.87
C PRO A 38 13.94 13.34 3.19
N SER A 39 12.91 13.03 3.99
CA SER A 39 12.57 11.65 4.33
C SER A 39 12.18 10.85 3.08
N VAL A 40 11.36 11.43 2.21
CA VAL A 40 10.96 10.78 0.95
C VAL A 40 12.16 10.57 0.04
N SER A 41 13.05 11.57 -0.07
CA SER A 41 14.24 11.44 -0.93
C SER A 41 15.11 10.27 -0.49
N VAL A 42 15.32 10.11 0.81
CA VAL A 42 16.10 8.99 1.35
C VAL A 42 15.40 7.66 1.04
N ALA A 43 14.08 7.60 1.27
CA ALA A 43 13.30 6.39 1.02
C ALA A 43 13.31 5.99 -0.45
N MET A 44 13.12 6.97 -1.36
CA MET A 44 13.13 6.70 -2.80
C MET A 44 14.48 6.18 -3.27
N LYS A 45 15.56 6.72 -2.73
CA LYS A 45 16.91 6.23 -3.04
C LYS A 45 17.07 4.77 -2.62
N LYS A 46 16.63 4.42 -1.41
CA LYS A 46 16.71 3.04 -0.91
C LYS A 46 15.88 2.09 -1.75
N LEU A 47 14.68 2.49 -2.14
CA LEU A 47 13.81 1.66 -2.98
C LEU A 47 14.39 1.46 -4.38
N ARG A 48 15.03 2.48 -4.95
CA ARG A 48 15.72 2.33 -6.24
C ARG A 48 16.88 1.37 -6.13
N GLU A 49 17.70 1.50 -5.09
CA GLU A 49 18.84 0.62 -4.86
C GLU A 49 18.41 -0.83 -4.65
N ALA A 50 17.25 -1.04 -4.03
CA ALA A 50 16.69 -2.36 -3.79
C ALA A 50 15.98 -2.94 -5.02
N GLY A 51 15.81 -2.14 -6.08
CA GLY A 51 15.19 -2.62 -7.32
C GLY A 51 13.68 -2.62 -7.33
N HIS A 52 13.04 -1.84 -6.45
CA HIS A 52 11.58 -1.78 -6.37
C HIS A 52 10.97 -0.67 -7.22
N ILE A 53 11.72 0.40 -7.47
CA ILE A 53 11.27 1.53 -8.28
C ILE A 53 12.37 2.00 -9.21
N THR A 54 11.96 2.75 -10.23
CA THR A 54 12.87 3.53 -11.08
C THR A 54 12.46 5.00 -11.03
N MET A 55 13.39 5.87 -11.35
CA MET A 55 13.13 7.30 -11.49
C MET A 55 13.76 7.76 -12.79
N ASP A 56 12.97 8.42 -13.64
CA ASP A 56 13.51 8.93 -14.90
C ASP A 56 14.17 10.30 -14.69
N GLU A 57 14.70 10.87 -15.77
CA GLU A 57 15.40 12.15 -15.72
C GLU A 57 14.50 13.32 -15.32
N ASN A 58 13.19 13.16 -15.46
CA ASN A 58 12.21 14.17 -15.08
C ASN A 58 11.67 13.97 -13.65
N GLY A 59 12.21 12.99 -12.93
CA GLY A 59 11.80 12.70 -11.56
C GLY A 59 10.53 11.87 -11.45
N LEU A 60 10.05 11.30 -12.56
CA LEU A 60 8.87 10.45 -12.54
C LEU A 60 9.23 9.06 -12.00
N LEU A 61 8.45 8.62 -11.01
CA LEU A 61 8.64 7.33 -10.36
C LEU A 61 7.83 6.26 -11.06
N SER A 62 8.41 5.08 -11.20
CA SER A 62 7.73 3.91 -11.74
C SER A 62 8.05 2.69 -10.87
N LEU A 63 7.06 1.82 -10.73
CA LEU A 63 7.25 0.55 -10.03
C LEU A 63 7.90 -0.45 -10.99
N THR A 64 8.91 -1.18 -10.51
CA THR A 64 9.43 -2.34 -11.24
C THR A 64 8.47 -3.50 -11.04
N ASP A 65 8.66 -4.61 -11.74
CA ASP A 65 7.84 -5.80 -11.53
C ASP A 65 7.86 -6.24 -10.07
N GLN A 66 9.04 -6.19 -9.43
CA GLN A 66 9.21 -6.52 -8.03
C GLN A 66 8.43 -5.56 -7.11
N GLY A 67 8.55 -4.25 -7.37
CA GLY A 67 7.83 -3.23 -6.62
C GLY A 67 6.33 -3.31 -6.82
N GLU A 68 5.89 -3.59 -8.05
CA GLU A 68 4.48 -3.77 -8.37
C GLU A 68 3.86 -4.92 -7.57
N ALA A 69 4.57 -6.06 -7.49
CA ALA A 69 4.09 -7.22 -6.75
C ALA A 69 3.88 -6.89 -5.26
N VAL A 70 4.83 -6.18 -4.64
CA VAL A 70 4.72 -5.77 -3.24
C VAL A 70 3.56 -4.78 -3.07
N ALA A 71 3.49 -3.76 -3.92
CA ALA A 71 2.47 -2.73 -3.83
C ALA A 71 1.06 -3.32 -3.98
N GLN A 72 0.85 -4.21 -4.95
CA GLN A 72 -0.44 -4.84 -5.17
C GLN A 72 -0.85 -5.71 -3.98
N ARG A 73 0.09 -6.45 -3.41
CA ARG A 73 -0.16 -7.30 -2.24
C ARG A 73 -0.65 -6.47 -1.06
N ILE A 74 0.04 -5.38 -0.75
CA ILE A 74 -0.31 -4.52 0.38
C ILE A 74 -1.62 -3.77 0.11
N TYR A 75 -1.84 -3.29 -1.11
CA TYR A 75 -3.06 -2.59 -1.47
C TYR A 75 -4.29 -3.50 -1.37
N GLU A 76 -4.17 -4.76 -1.80
CA GLU A 76 -5.24 -5.73 -1.65
C GLU A 76 -5.56 -5.97 -0.17
N ARG A 77 -4.53 -6.14 0.67
CA ARG A 77 -4.70 -6.32 2.11
C ARG A 77 -5.44 -5.13 2.71
N HIS A 78 -5.03 -3.92 2.35
CA HIS A 78 -5.66 -2.70 2.84
C HIS A 78 -7.16 -2.69 2.56
N ARG A 79 -7.53 -2.94 1.31
CA ARG A 79 -8.94 -2.90 0.90
C ARG A 79 -9.78 -3.96 1.60
N ILE A 80 -9.28 -5.17 1.68
CA ILE A 80 -10.01 -6.28 2.31
C ILE A 80 -10.21 -6.02 3.81
N ILE A 81 -9.13 -5.63 4.51
CA ILE A 81 -9.19 -5.38 5.95
C ILE A 81 -10.12 -4.20 6.26
N ALA A 82 -10.00 -3.11 5.49
CA ALA A 82 -10.86 -1.95 5.69
C ALA A 82 -12.33 -2.30 5.51
N ARG A 83 -12.66 -3.11 4.50
CA ARG A 83 -14.05 -3.55 4.27
C ARG A 83 -14.58 -4.42 5.41
N LEU A 84 -13.75 -5.32 5.93
CA LEU A 84 -14.15 -6.15 7.06
C LEU A 84 -14.42 -5.30 8.30
N LEU A 85 -13.57 -4.31 8.58
CA LEU A 85 -13.76 -3.40 9.70
C LEU A 85 -15.04 -2.59 9.53
N MET A 86 -15.31 -2.06 8.36
CA MET A 86 -16.55 -1.34 8.08
C MET A 86 -17.78 -2.23 8.23
N GLY A 87 -17.67 -3.49 7.83
CA GLY A 87 -18.74 -4.47 8.03
C GLY A 87 -19.07 -4.73 9.49
N LEU A 88 -18.07 -4.54 10.38
CA LEU A 88 -18.28 -4.65 11.83
C LEU A 88 -18.89 -3.38 12.44
N GLY A 89 -19.01 -2.31 11.65
CA GLY A 89 -19.54 -1.05 12.14
C GLY A 89 -18.49 0.02 12.40
N VAL A 90 -17.23 -0.24 12.06
CA VAL A 90 -16.17 0.76 12.20
C VAL A 90 -16.34 1.80 11.08
N ASP A 91 -16.25 3.09 11.43
CA ASP A 91 -16.38 4.15 10.43
C ASP A 91 -15.26 4.11 9.41
N GLU A 92 -15.52 4.66 8.22
CA GLU A 92 -14.61 4.57 7.08
C GLU A 92 -13.20 5.11 7.40
N THR A 93 -13.11 6.27 8.05
CA THR A 93 -11.83 6.90 8.38
C THR A 93 -11.01 6.02 9.33
N THR A 94 -11.63 5.54 10.40
CA THR A 94 -10.97 4.67 11.37
C THR A 94 -10.57 3.34 10.73
N ALA A 95 -11.46 2.76 9.92
CA ALA A 95 -11.18 1.51 9.22
C ALA A 95 -9.95 1.63 8.32
N ALA A 96 -9.84 2.72 7.58
CA ALA A 96 -8.69 2.96 6.71
C ALA A 96 -7.39 3.12 7.51
N GLN A 97 -7.44 3.88 8.60
CA GLN A 97 -6.27 4.10 9.46
C GLN A 97 -5.80 2.81 10.12
N GLU A 98 -6.71 2.00 10.63
CA GLU A 98 -6.36 0.76 11.30
C GLU A 98 -5.95 -0.33 10.33
N ALA A 99 -6.61 -0.42 9.17
CA ALA A 99 -6.19 -1.34 8.11
C ALA A 99 -4.74 -1.09 7.70
N CYS A 100 -4.35 0.18 7.60
CA CYS A 100 -2.98 0.55 7.27
C CYS A 100 -1.95 -0.01 8.27
N LYS A 101 -2.33 -0.17 9.52
CA LYS A 101 -1.47 -0.77 10.54
C LYS A 101 -1.49 -2.29 10.49
N ILE A 102 -2.67 -2.88 10.36
CA ILE A 102 -2.87 -4.33 10.40
C ILE A 102 -2.23 -5.02 9.20
N GLU A 103 -2.31 -4.42 8.02
CA GLU A 103 -1.91 -5.05 6.75
C GLU A 103 -0.47 -5.53 6.71
N HIS A 104 0.41 -4.93 7.52
CA HIS A 104 1.83 -5.27 7.55
C HIS A 104 2.16 -6.38 8.55
N HIS A 105 1.24 -6.74 9.42
CA HIS A 105 1.53 -7.56 10.60
C HIS A 105 0.80 -8.90 10.65
N ILE A 106 0.04 -9.24 9.63
CA ILE A 106 -0.66 -10.53 9.56
C ILE A 106 0.01 -11.45 8.55
N SER A 107 -0.09 -12.75 8.81
CA SER A 107 0.46 -13.75 7.89
C SER A 107 -0.40 -13.86 6.63
N ASP A 108 0.20 -14.42 5.57
CA ASP A 108 -0.54 -14.70 4.33
C ASP A 108 -1.72 -15.64 4.59
N GLY A 109 -1.53 -16.61 5.49
CA GLY A 109 -2.60 -17.56 5.85
C GLY A 109 -3.77 -16.87 6.52
N THR A 110 -3.50 -15.98 7.49
CA THR A 110 -4.56 -15.21 8.14
C THR A 110 -5.28 -14.32 7.14
N PHE A 111 -4.52 -13.63 6.28
CA PHE A 111 -5.13 -12.78 5.27
C PHE A 111 -6.02 -13.57 4.31
N ALA A 112 -5.57 -14.76 3.88
CA ALA A 112 -6.37 -15.61 2.99
C ALA A 112 -7.72 -15.96 3.63
N LYS A 113 -7.75 -16.22 4.94
CA LYS A 113 -8.99 -16.50 5.66
C LYS A 113 -9.90 -15.26 5.72
N MET A 114 -9.33 -14.10 5.96
CA MET A 114 -10.09 -12.84 5.96
C MET A 114 -10.71 -12.56 4.60
N LYS A 115 -9.94 -12.76 3.54
CA LYS A 115 -10.41 -12.57 2.16
C LYS A 115 -11.55 -13.52 1.83
N ALA A 116 -11.40 -14.81 2.19
CA ALA A 116 -12.44 -15.81 1.96
C ALA A 116 -13.72 -15.48 2.73
N HIS A 117 -13.59 -14.99 3.97
CA HIS A 117 -14.73 -14.60 4.78
C HIS A 117 -15.49 -13.43 4.17
N LEU A 118 -14.76 -12.41 3.70
CA LEU A 118 -15.40 -11.27 3.03
C LEU A 118 -16.14 -11.72 1.77
N GLN A 119 -15.55 -12.63 1.01
CA GLN A 119 -16.18 -13.17 -0.20
C GLN A 119 -17.49 -13.89 0.14
N GLN A 120 -17.54 -14.65 1.24
CA GLN A 120 -18.75 -15.32 1.70
C GLN A 120 -19.85 -14.31 2.06
N ILE A 121 -19.48 -13.21 2.72
CA ILE A 121 -20.44 -12.16 3.05
C ILE A 121 -21.02 -11.54 1.76
N GLN A 122 -20.17 -11.24 0.80
CA GLN A 122 -20.58 -10.65 -0.47
C GLN A 122 -21.47 -11.58 -1.28
N ASP A 123 -21.25 -12.89 -1.15
CA ASP A 123 -22.08 -13.91 -1.83
C ASP A 123 -23.35 -14.23 -1.07
N GLY A 124 -23.59 -13.60 0.08
CA GLY A 124 -24.80 -13.81 0.88
C GLY A 124 -24.81 -15.11 1.67
N ASN A 125 -23.64 -15.70 1.93
CA ASN A 125 -23.53 -16.97 2.66
C ASN A 125 -23.39 -16.81 4.18
N LEU A 126 -23.36 -15.58 4.65
CA LEU A 126 -23.28 -15.28 6.09
C LEU A 126 -24.32 -14.27 6.50
#